data_ea40e46e99a2966b11c091b2c9c29cb3
#
_entry.id   ea40e46e99a2966b11c091b2c9c29cb3
#
_cell.length_a   1.000
_cell.length_b   1.000
_cell.length_c   1.000
_cell.angle_alpha   90.00
_cell.angle_beta   90.00
_cell.angle_gamma   90.00
#
_symmetry.space_group_name_H-M   'P 1'
#
loop_
_entity.id
_entity.type
_entity.pdbx_description
1 polymer ?
#
loop_
_entity_poly.entity_id
_entity_poly.type
_entity_poly.pdbx_seq_one_letter_code
_entity_poly.pdbx_strand_id
1 'polypeptide(L)'
;MLFQANRHANQSVNQWRLFFQALTLSTLAALFSTNALSQEIKLVSAGAGVTELVLALDAADELVAVDSTSYLPEHLATVAKLGYHRMLSAEGIMALSPTLVVGSEVMGPETTLNVLKQAKIEVVKLPSSAYEKQLMTNIDTLAQLLKRTDKAIQLKQDLHQRLDGLNKQQQQLSQQQTQPKILFMLLQEGRGARVGGKGTAADTIIALAGAKNIADFEGYKSLSQEGILSLQPDVILLSTRSEQSDPQTDEQTAQALLKEMPLLAHTPAGKNGHIQTLAPQALLGGLGISAIGAAEDLAATLLKQDQ
;
A
#
# COMPACT_ATOMS: atom_id res chain seq x y z
N MET A 1 -41.69 69.98 -45.41
CA MET A 1 -40.35 69.33 -45.32
C MET A 1 -39.81 69.16 -43.88
N LEU A 2 -40.66 68.99 -42.91
CA LEU A 2 -40.21 68.93 -41.48
C LEU A 2 -40.59 67.57 -40.81
N PHE A 3 -41.14 66.60 -41.52
CA PHE A 3 -41.61 65.34 -40.93
C PHE A 3 -40.66 64.14 -41.17
N GLN A 4 -39.61 64.25 -41.97
CA GLN A 4 -38.69 63.16 -42.27
C GLN A 4 -37.42 63.15 -41.39
N ALA A 5 -37.04 64.25 -40.81
CA ALA A 5 -35.80 64.36 -39.98
C ALA A 5 -35.90 63.62 -38.62
N ASN A 6 -37.10 63.36 -38.10
CA ASN A 6 -37.28 62.80 -36.74
C ASN A 6 -37.34 61.32 -36.65
N ARG A 7 -37.39 60.56 -37.79
CA ARG A 7 -37.37 59.10 -37.80
C ARG A 7 -35.99 58.53 -37.76
N HIS A 8 -34.98 59.18 -38.32
CA HIS A 8 -33.60 58.68 -38.29
C HIS A 8 -32.89 58.89 -36.94
N ALA A 9 -33.23 59.89 -36.18
CA ALA A 9 -32.63 60.14 -34.86
C ALA A 9 -33.10 59.11 -33.83
N ASN A 10 -34.33 58.60 -33.93
CA ASN A 10 -34.86 57.62 -32.97
C ASN A 10 -34.39 56.17 -33.23
N GLN A 11 -33.99 55.86 -34.47
CA GLN A 11 -33.42 54.54 -34.76
C GLN A 11 -31.98 54.36 -34.28
N SER A 12 -31.18 55.40 -34.33
CA SER A 12 -29.78 55.37 -33.85
C SER A 12 -29.69 55.21 -32.33
N VAL A 13 -30.58 55.88 -31.57
CA VAL A 13 -30.59 55.79 -30.09
C VAL A 13 -31.01 54.41 -29.60
N ASN A 14 -31.92 53.71 -30.32
CA ASN A 14 -32.33 52.35 -29.95
C ASN A 14 -31.24 51.29 -30.27
N GLN A 15 -30.47 51.49 -31.35
CA GLN A 15 -29.35 50.60 -31.66
C GLN A 15 -28.21 50.72 -30.65
N TRP A 16 -27.92 51.92 -30.19
CA TRP A 16 -26.89 52.12 -29.14
C TRP A 16 -27.32 51.57 -27.79
N ARG A 17 -28.59 51.60 -27.43
CA ARG A 17 -29.12 51.01 -26.20
C ARG A 17 -29.03 49.48 -26.22
N LEU A 18 -29.30 48.83 -27.35
CA LEU A 18 -29.16 47.37 -27.53
C LEU A 18 -27.69 46.94 -27.50
N PHE A 19 -26.76 47.76 -28.04
CA PHE A 19 -25.33 47.51 -27.98
C PHE A 19 -24.79 47.60 -26.55
N PHE A 20 -25.21 48.57 -25.77
CA PHE A 20 -24.82 48.72 -24.36
C PHE A 20 -25.43 47.63 -23.48
N GLN A 21 -26.64 47.18 -23.73
CA GLN A 21 -27.25 46.06 -22.99
C GLN A 21 -26.59 44.74 -23.33
N ALA A 22 -26.18 44.49 -24.57
CA ALA A 22 -25.44 43.26 -24.95
C ALA A 22 -24.02 43.25 -24.34
N LEU A 23 -23.35 44.40 -24.25
CA LEU A 23 -22.01 44.51 -23.68
C LEU A 23 -22.01 44.32 -22.15
N THR A 24 -23.05 44.77 -21.43
CA THR A 24 -23.18 44.59 -19.99
C THR A 24 -23.56 43.16 -19.61
N LEU A 25 -24.32 42.46 -20.45
CA LEU A 25 -24.63 41.04 -20.22
C LEU A 25 -23.40 40.12 -20.45
N SER A 26 -22.54 40.46 -21.41
CA SER A 26 -21.31 39.68 -21.70
C SER A 26 -20.25 39.84 -20.59
N THR A 27 -20.15 41.01 -19.94
CA THR A 27 -19.22 41.24 -18.83
C THR A 27 -19.68 40.59 -17.53
N LEU A 28 -21.00 40.45 -17.33
CA LEU A 28 -21.51 39.75 -16.13
C LEU A 28 -21.37 38.24 -16.21
N ALA A 29 -21.39 37.64 -17.42
CA ALA A 29 -21.15 36.21 -17.63
C ALA A 29 -19.69 35.81 -17.41
N ALA A 30 -18.73 36.71 -17.62
CA ALA A 30 -17.30 36.47 -17.39
C ALA A 30 -16.90 36.49 -15.89
N LEU A 31 -17.74 37.05 -15.02
CA LEU A 31 -17.50 37.10 -13.57
C LEU A 31 -17.99 35.85 -12.83
N PHE A 32 -18.75 34.97 -13.51
CA PHE A 32 -19.12 33.64 -12.99
C PHE A 32 -18.24 32.53 -13.51
N SER A 33 -17.02 32.83 -13.97
CA SER A 33 -15.95 31.81 -13.98
C SER A 33 -15.67 31.49 -12.52
N THR A 34 -16.54 30.65 -11.93
CA THR A 34 -16.24 29.98 -10.67
C THR A 34 -14.96 29.23 -10.92
N ASN A 35 -13.84 29.78 -10.44
CA ASN A 35 -12.72 28.92 -10.07
C ASN A 35 -13.37 27.86 -9.17
N ALA A 36 -13.68 26.71 -9.72
CA ALA A 36 -13.83 25.52 -8.92
C ALA A 36 -12.46 25.35 -8.25
N LEU A 37 -12.29 26.00 -7.09
CA LEU A 37 -11.17 25.75 -6.21
C LEU A 37 -11.20 24.23 -6.02
N SER A 38 -10.33 23.53 -6.73
CA SER A 38 -10.12 22.12 -6.48
C SER A 38 -9.81 22.04 -4.99
N GLN A 39 -10.78 21.54 -4.22
CA GLN A 39 -10.60 21.44 -2.78
C GLN A 39 -9.32 20.65 -2.57
N GLU A 40 -8.38 21.25 -1.84
CA GLU A 40 -7.10 20.63 -1.49
C GLU A 40 -7.39 19.33 -0.75
N ILE A 41 -6.82 18.24 -1.23
CA ILE A 41 -6.98 16.94 -0.58
C ILE A 41 -6.07 16.93 0.64
N LYS A 42 -6.67 16.73 1.82
CA LYS A 42 -5.96 16.46 3.08
C LYS A 42 -6.25 15.02 3.45
N LEU A 43 -5.28 14.16 3.17
CA LEU A 43 -5.42 12.71 3.25
C LEU A 43 -4.91 12.16 4.58
N VAL A 44 -5.74 11.37 5.23
CA VAL A 44 -5.30 10.43 6.27
C VAL A 44 -5.26 9.03 5.67
N SER A 45 -4.10 8.37 5.73
CA SER A 45 -3.91 7.00 5.27
C SER A 45 -3.77 6.03 6.44
N ALA A 46 -4.57 4.97 6.47
CA ALA A 46 -4.67 4.03 7.59
C ALA A 46 -4.47 2.58 7.14
N GLY A 47 -3.25 2.10 7.31
CA GLY A 47 -2.77 0.77 6.93
C GLY A 47 -1.58 0.85 5.97
N ALA A 48 -0.51 0.13 6.28
CA ALA A 48 0.76 0.19 5.57
C ALA A 48 0.63 0.00 4.05
N GLY A 49 -0.16 -1.00 3.59
CA GLY A 49 -0.35 -1.24 2.16
C GLY A 49 -1.09 -0.12 1.44
N VAL A 50 -2.01 0.58 2.13
CA VAL A 50 -2.69 1.75 1.56
C VAL A 50 -1.73 2.91 1.43
N THR A 51 -0.93 3.18 2.47
CA THR A 51 0.08 4.24 2.46
C THR A 51 1.13 4.00 1.38
N GLU A 52 1.57 2.76 1.18
CA GLU A 52 2.48 2.38 0.11
C GLU A 52 1.93 2.74 -1.29
N LEU A 53 0.65 2.46 -1.54
CA LEU A 53 -0.01 2.83 -2.80
C LEU A 53 -0.16 4.34 -2.96
N VAL A 54 -0.47 5.08 -1.89
CA VAL A 54 -0.52 6.56 -1.91
C VAL A 54 0.82 7.14 -2.32
N LEU A 55 1.92 6.65 -1.73
CA LEU A 55 3.27 7.09 -2.08
C LEU A 55 3.63 6.74 -3.53
N ALA A 56 3.29 5.53 -3.98
CA ALA A 56 3.55 5.08 -5.35
C ALA A 56 2.74 5.84 -6.42
N LEU A 57 1.60 6.40 -6.03
CA LEU A 57 0.79 7.28 -6.87
C LEU A 57 1.27 8.74 -6.86
N ASP A 58 2.42 9.02 -6.24
CA ASP A 58 2.99 10.37 -6.15
C ASP A 58 2.01 11.37 -5.47
N ALA A 59 1.36 10.92 -4.39
CA ALA A 59 0.37 11.69 -3.63
C ALA A 59 0.82 11.92 -2.18
N ALA A 60 2.13 11.96 -1.95
CA ALA A 60 2.72 12.21 -0.63
C ALA A 60 2.35 13.60 -0.07
N ASP A 61 2.21 14.59 -0.95
CA ASP A 61 1.92 15.97 -0.58
C ASP A 61 0.51 16.15 0.02
N GLU A 62 -0.41 15.23 -0.28
CA GLU A 62 -1.75 15.22 0.30
C GLU A 62 -1.80 14.61 1.71
N LEU A 63 -0.74 13.89 2.15
CA LEU A 63 -0.73 13.21 3.44
C LEU A 63 -0.63 14.19 4.61
N VAL A 64 -1.67 14.25 5.44
CA VAL A 64 -1.65 14.98 6.72
C VAL A 64 -1.35 14.04 7.89
N ALA A 65 -1.69 12.76 7.78
CA ALA A 65 -1.32 11.74 8.77
C ALA A 65 -1.35 10.33 8.19
N VAL A 66 -0.60 9.44 8.87
CA VAL A 66 -0.61 7.99 8.64
C VAL A 66 -0.79 7.23 9.95
N ASP A 67 -1.21 5.96 9.88
CA ASP A 67 -1.28 5.08 11.05
C ASP A 67 0.10 4.57 11.48
N SER A 68 0.17 3.94 12.66
CA SER A 68 1.43 3.44 13.23
C SER A 68 2.09 2.30 12.44
N THR A 69 1.37 1.63 11.53
CA THR A 69 1.92 0.56 10.70
C THR A 69 2.54 1.05 9.39
N SER A 70 2.33 2.31 9.07
CA SER A 70 2.77 2.93 7.81
C SER A 70 4.23 3.36 7.87
N TYR A 71 4.98 2.98 6.87
CA TYR A 71 6.38 3.39 6.68
C TYR A 71 6.43 4.62 5.78
N LEU A 72 7.17 5.62 6.22
CA LEU A 72 7.38 6.86 5.47
C LEU A 72 8.87 7.08 5.21
N PRO A 73 9.25 7.56 4.02
CA PRO A 73 10.59 8.05 3.77
C PRO A 73 10.96 9.18 4.72
N GLU A 74 12.26 9.37 4.99
CA GLU A 74 12.76 10.35 5.95
C GLU A 74 12.27 11.78 5.68
N HIS A 75 12.18 12.18 4.42
CA HIS A 75 11.67 13.51 4.05
C HIS A 75 10.20 13.75 4.40
N LEU A 76 9.44 12.70 4.73
CA LEU A 76 8.04 12.75 5.21
C LEU A 76 7.92 12.54 6.73
N ALA A 77 9.01 12.58 7.47
CA ALA A 77 9.03 12.35 8.93
C ALA A 77 8.16 13.36 9.72
N THR A 78 7.79 14.49 9.11
CA THR A 78 6.90 15.51 9.71
C THR A 78 5.41 15.19 9.57
N VAL A 79 5.02 14.22 8.74
CA VAL A 79 3.64 13.76 8.62
C VAL A 79 3.19 13.14 9.95
N ALA A 80 2.03 13.56 10.45
CA ALA A 80 1.55 13.13 11.75
C ALA A 80 1.33 11.61 11.80
N LYS A 81 1.71 10.97 12.90
CA LYS A 81 1.45 9.55 13.14
C LYS A 81 0.27 9.39 14.09
N LEU A 82 -0.75 8.68 13.62
CA LEU A 82 -1.90 8.24 14.40
C LEU A 82 -1.60 6.90 15.09
N GLY A 83 -2.52 6.43 15.92
CA GLY A 83 -2.45 5.09 16.49
C GLY A 83 -2.67 3.99 15.45
N TYR A 84 -2.83 2.76 15.94
CA TYR A 84 -3.06 1.57 15.11
C TYR A 84 -4.37 1.68 14.30
N HIS A 85 -4.32 1.39 13.00
CA HIS A 85 -5.45 1.59 12.07
C HIS A 85 -6.76 0.91 12.46
N ARG A 86 -6.74 -0.13 13.31
CA ARG A 86 -7.95 -0.78 13.85
C ARG A 86 -8.52 -0.07 15.08
N MET A 87 -7.81 0.89 15.66
CA MET A 87 -8.15 1.59 16.90
C MET A 87 -7.95 3.10 16.77
N LEU A 88 -8.42 3.67 15.65
CA LEU A 88 -8.28 5.10 15.36
C LEU A 88 -9.17 5.94 16.29
N SER A 89 -8.70 7.15 16.59
CA SER A 89 -9.47 8.17 17.32
C SER A 89 -10.10 9.16 16.36
N ALA A 90 -11.43 9.36 16.45
CA ALA A 90 -12.11 10.36 15.66
C ALA A 90 -11.61 11.78 15.99
N GLU A 91 -11.39 12.09 17.25
CA GLU A 91 -10.87 13.38 17.71
C GLU A 91 -9.48 13.65 17.13
N GLY A 92 -8.56 12.68 17.22
CA GLY A 92 -7.21 12.82 16.67
C GLY A 92 -7.20 13.05 15.16
N ILE A 93 -8.09 12.38 14.42
CA ILE A 93 -8.24 12.57 12.97
C ILE A 93 -8.84 13.94 12.65
N MET A 94 -9.95 14.32 13.32
CA MET A 94 -10.64 15.60 13.07
C MET A 94 -9.78 16.82 13.40
N ALA A 95 -8.87 16.72 14.39
CA ALA A 95 -7.93 17.79 14.72
C ALA A 95 -7.02 18.18 13.55
N LEU A 96 -6.79 17.28 12.59
CA LEU A 96 -6.01 17.52 11.38
C LEU A 96 -6.84 18.09 10.22
N SER A 97 -8.16 18.22 10.42
CA SER A 97 -9.11 18.72 9.41
C SER A 97 -8.96 18.03 8.05
N PRO A 98 -8.95 16.69 7.98
CA PRO A 98 -8.81 15.98 6.71
C PRO A 98 -10.07 16.12 5.86
N THR A 99 -9.91 16.00 4.55
CA THR A 99 -11.03 15.91 3.61
C THR A 99 -11.32 14.45 3.23
N LEU A 100 -10.30 13.57 3.34
CA LEU A 100 -10.37 12.18 2.94
C LEU A 100 -9.61 11.29 3.94
N VAL A 101 -10.24 10.20 4.34
CA VAL A 101 -9.61 9.12 5.12
C VAL A 101 -9.71 7.84 4.30
N VAL A 102 -8.56 7.28 3.91
CA VAL A 102 -8.51 6.00 3.20
C VAL A 102 -7.78 4.99 4.06
N GLY A 103 -8.30 3.79 4.15
CA GLY A 103 -7.66 2.75 4.94
C GLY A 103 -7.92 1.35 4.44
N SER A 104 -7.26 0.37 5.06
CA SER A 104 -7.51 -1.04 4.80
C SER A 104 -8.93 -1.44 5.22
N GLU A 105 -9.41 -2.58 4.73
CA GLU A 105 -10.75 -3.10 5.05
C GLU A 105 -10.99 -3.28 6.56
N VAL A 106 -9.91 -3.47 7.32
CA VAL A 106 -9.95 -3.65 8.78
C VAL A 106 -9.76 -2.35 9.56
N MET A 107 -9.70 -1.19 8.86
CA MET A 107 -9.67 0.13 9.50
C MET A 107 -10.88 0.32 10.39
N GLY A 108 -10.68 0.86 11.58
CA GLY A 108 -11.75 1.06 12.55
C GLY A 108 -11.29 1.73 13.85
N PRO A 109 -12.14 1.71 14.89
CA PRO A 109 -13.43 1.01 14.97
C PRO A 109 -14.53 1.68 14.14
N GLU A 110 -15.59 0.95 13.83
CA GLU A 110 -16.68 1.47 12.99
C GLU A 110 -17.39 2.69 13.61
N THR A 111 -17.43 2.77 14.93
CA THR A 111 -17.93 3.97 15.66
C THR A 111 -17.14 5.22 15.31
N THR A 112 -15.81 5.13 15.23
CA THR A 112 -14.93 6.23 14.78
C THR A 112 -15.27 6.63 13.35
N LEU A 113 -15.37 5.65 12.44
CA LEU A 113 -15.64 5.92 11.03
C LEU A 113 -17.01 6.60 10.82
N ASN A 114 -18.01 6.23 11.61
CA ASN A 114 -19.33 6.85 11.57
C ASN A 114 -19.30 8.31 12.04
N VAL A 115 -18.52 8.63 13.08
CA VAL A 115 -18.32 10.02 13.53
C VAL A 115 -17.67 10.87 12.44
N LEU A 116 -16.63 10.34 11.75
CA LEU A 116 -15.97 11.03 10.64
C LEU A 116 -16.94 11.31 9.48
N LYS A 117 -17.75 10.31 9.09
CA LYS A 117 -18.79 10.45 8.06
C LYS A 117 -19.84 11.51 8.43
N GLN A 118 -20.28 11.55 9.69
CA GLN A 118 -21.21 12.59 10.21
C GLN A 118 -20.58 13.98 10.14
N ALA A 119 -19.26 14.09 10.34
CA ALA A 119 -18.49 15.32 10.16
C ALA A 119 -18.25 15.68 8.67
N LYS A 120 -18.85 14.93 7.72
CA LYS A 120 -18.71 15.09 6.26
C LYS A 120 -17.29 14.87 5.75
N ILE A 121 -16.50 14.08 6.46
CA ILE A 121 -15.20 13.59 5.99
C ILE A 121 -15.47 12.34 5.15
N GLU A 122 -14.91 12.30 3.94
CA GLU A 122 -15.01 11.12 3.09
C GLU A 122 -14.18 9.97 3.69
N VAL A 123 -14.78 8.79 3.84
CA VAL A 123 -14.12 7.62 4.43
C VAL A 123 -14.25 6.44 3.49
N VAL A 124 -13.10 5.96 2.99
CA VAL A 124 -13.01 4.84 2.05
C VAL A 124 -12.19 3.70 2.63
N LYS A 125 -12.74 2.49 2.57
CA LYS A 125 -12.05 1.24 2.94
C LYS A 125 -11.70 0.47 1.67
N LEU A 126 -10.41 0.17 1.48
CA LEU A 126 -9.95 -0.64 0.38
C LEU A 126 -9.95 -2.12 0.80
N PRO A 127 -10.50 -3.02 -0.03
CA PRO A 127 -10.42 -4.45 0.21
C PRO A 127 -8.98 -4.95 0.31
N SER A 128 -8.76 -6.03 1.06
CA SER A 128 -7.45 -6.68 1.11
C SER A 128 -7.07 -7.23 -0.26
N SER A 129 -5.85 -6.97 -0.71
CA SER A 129 -5.35 -7.45 -1.99
C SER A 129 -4.82 -8.89 -1.82
N ALA A 130 -5.69 -9.87 -2.00
CA ALA A 130 -5.28 -11.29 -2.05
C ALA A 130 -4.75 -11.69 -3.44
N TYR A 131 -5.14 -10.96 -4.50
CA TYR A 131 -4.82 -11.26 -5.89
C TYR A 131 -4.47 -9.97 -6.65
N GLU A 132 -3.71 -10.12 -7.73
CA GLU A 132 -3.33 -9.05 -8.64
C GLU A 132 -4.52 -8.17 -9.05
N LYS A 133 -5.63 -8.77 -9.48
CA LYS A 133 -6.83 -8.03 -9.90
C LYS A 133 -7.32 -7.07 -8.82
N GLN A 134 -7.31 -7.48 -7.54
CA GLN A 134 -7.75 -6.61 -6.44
C GLN A 134 -6.75 -5.49 -6.19
N LEU A 135 -5.44 -5.76 -6.30
CA LEU A 135 -4.39 -4.74 -6.22
C LEU A 135 -4.61 -3.67 -7.31
N MET A 136 -4.80 -4.08 -8.57
CA MET A 136 -5.06 -3.15 -9.67
C MET A 136 -6.33 -2.33 -9.46
N THR A 137 -7.40 -2.94 -8.94
CA THR A 137 -8.64 -2.23 -8.59
C THR A 137 -8.43 -1.21 -7.47
N ASN A 138 -7.65 -1.55 -6.44
CA ASN A 138 -7.32 -0.63 -5.35
C ASN A 138 -6.50 0.58 -5.84
N ILE A 139 -5.55 0.34 -6.75
CA ILE A 139 -4.76 1.41 -7.41
C ILE A 139 -5.70 2.35 -8.17
N ASP A 140 -6.62 1.80 -8.99
CA ASP A 140 -7.58 2.62 -9.75
C ASP A 140 -8.49 3.44 -8.82
N THR A 141 -8.98 2.84 -7.74
CA THR A 141 -9.82 3.52 -6.75
C THR A 141 -9.07 4.69 -6.10
N LEU A 142 -7.84 4.44 -5.62
CA LEU A 142 -7.00 5.50 -5.03
C LEU A 142 -6.67 6.60 -6.03
N ALA A 143 -6.31 6.22 -7.25
CA ALA A 143 -5.96 7.18 -8.30
C ALA A 143 -7.12 8.12 -8.67
N GLN A 144 -8.36 7.61 -8.65
CA GLN A 144 -9.55 8.43 -8.86
C GLN A 144 -9.76 9.40 -7.69
N LEU A 145 -9.66 8.93 -6.45
CA LEU A 145 -9.81 9.74 -5.24
C LEU A 145 -8.74 10.85 -5.17
N LEU A 146 -7.50 10.52 -5.53
CA LEU A 146 -6.34 11.40 -5.45
C LEU A 146 -6.06 12.17 -6.76
N LYS A 147 -6.87 11.97 -7.81
CA LYS A 147 -6.68 12.59 -9.14
C LYS A 147 -5.30 12.28 -9.74
N ARG A 148 -4.84 11.04 -9.60
CA ARG A 148 -3.52 10.54 -10.05
C ARG A 148 -3.64 9.45 -11.12
N THR A 149 -4.61 9.57 -12.03
CA THR A 149 -4.93 8.54 -13.05
C THR A 149 -3.72 8.18 -13.93
N ASP A 150 -2.92 9.18 -14.34
CA ASP A 150 -1.74 8.94 -15.17
C ASP A 150 -0.66 8.14 -14.40
N LYS A 151 -0.49 8.42 -13.10
CA LYS A 151 0.43 7.67 -12.24
C LYS A 151 -0.04 6.23 -12.05
N ALA A 152 -1.34 6.00 -11.94
CA ALA A 152 -1.90 4.66 -11.85
C ALA A 152 -1.62 3.81 -13.10
N ILE A 153 -1.67 4.40 -14.29
CA ILE A 153 -1.34 3.69 -15.55
C ILE A 153 0.11 3.21 -15.49
N GLN A 154 1.04 4.10 -15.13
CA GLN A 154 2.47 3.80 -15.02
C GLN A 154 2.74 2.73 -13.96
N LEU A 155 2.17 2.90 -12.75
CA LEU A 155 2.33 1.96 -11.64
C LEU A 155 1.82 0.56 -12.00
N LYS A 156 0.64 0.47 -12.62
CA LYS A 156 0.08 -0.82 -13.04
C LYS A 156 0.92 -1.49 -14.12
N GLN A 157 1.47 -0.74 -15.07
CA GLN A 157 2.38 -1.29 -16.07
C GLN A 157 3.66 -1.86 -15.44
N ASP A 158 4.26 -1.13 -14.49
CA ASP A 158 5.43 -1.61 -13.76
C ASP A 158 5.12 -2.90 -12.99
N LEU A 159 4.02 -2.90 -12.22
CA LEU A 159 3.63 -4.07 -11.44
C LEU A 159 3.30 -5.29 -12.31
N HIS A 160 2.66 -5.13 -13.46
CA HIS A 160 2.46 -6.20 -14.42
C HIS A 160 3.78 -6.78 -14.93
N GLN A 161 4.75 -5.92 -15.29
CA GLN A 161 6.06 -6.38 -15.74
C GLN A 161 6.82 -7.16 -14.67
N ARG A 162 6.74 -6.72 -13.42
CA ARG A 162 7.35 -7.39 -12.26
C ARG A 162 6.72 -8.76 -12.01
N LEU A 163 5.38 -8.83 -12.00
CA LEU A 163 4.65 -10.09 -11.85
C LEU A 163 4.91 -11.06 -13.01
N ASP A 164 5.01 -10.57 -14.24
CA ASP A 164 5.41 -11.38 -15.40
C ASP A 164 6.85 -11.92 -15.26
N GLY A 165 7.74 -11.11 -14.68
CA GLY A 165 9.10 -11.52 -14.32
C GLY A 165 9.10 -12.68 -13.33
N LEU A 166 8.33 -12.55 -12.24
CA LEU A 166 8.15 -13.61 -11.24
C LEU A 166 7.55 -14.89 -11.84
N ASN A 167 6.55 -14.77 -12.70
CA ASN A 167 5.96 -15.93 -13.39
C ASN A 167 7.00 -16.68 -14.24
N LYS A 168 7.89 -15.97 -14.93
CA LYS A 168 8.99 -16.59 -15.70
C LYS A 168 9.99 -17.31 -14.79
N GLN A 169 10.38 -16.67 -13.68
CA GLN A 169 11.28 -17.30 -12.69
C GLN A 169 10.63 -18.54 -12.06
N GLN A 170 9.34 -18.48 -11.74
CA GLN A 170 8.58 -19.61 -11.23
C GLN A 170 8.57 -20.79 -12.23
N GLN A 171 8.39 -20.51 -13.54
CA GLN A 171 8.47 -21.52 -14.58
C GLN A 171 9.87 -22.16 -14.66
N GLN A 172 10.94 -21.39 -14.50
CA GLN A 172 12.31 -21.91 -14.45
C GLN A 172 12.52 -22.83 -13.24
N LEU A 173 12.10 -22.39 -12.04
CA LEU A 173 12.19 -23.22 -10.83
C LEU A 173 11.33 -24.50 -10.92
N SER A 174 10.16 -24.44 -11.58
CA SER A 174 9.28 -25.59 -11.75
C SER A 174 9.85 -26.67 -12.68
N GLN A 175 10.82 -26.35 -13.53
CA GLN A 175 11.54 -27.29 -14.38
C GLN A 175 12.61 -28.07 -13.60
N GLN A 176 12.95 -27.64 -12.40
CA GLN A 176 13.85 -28.36 -11.50
C GLN A 176 13.11 -29.51 -10.85
N GLN A 177 13.85 -30.55 -10.48
CA GLN A 177 13.24 -31.79 -9.95
C GLN A 177 12.55 -31.60 -8.60
N THR A 178 12.93 -30.58 -7.82
CA THR A 178 12.38 -30.31 -6.49
C THR A 178 12.09 -28.84 -6.29
N GLN A 179 10.87 -28.55 -5.86
CA GLN A 179 10.48 -27.17 -5.48
C GLN A 179 11.08 -26.85 -4.10
N PRO A 180 11.79 -25.70 -3.93
CA PRO A 180 12.38 -25.31 -2.65
C PRO A 180 11.35 -25.23 -1.52
N LYS A 181 11.68 -25.81 -0.37
CA LYS A 181 10.84 -25.84 0.84
C LYS A 181 11.17 -24.65 1.74
N ILE A 182 10.25 -23.72 1.84
CA ILE A 182 10.43 -22.50 2.63
C ILE A 182 9.62 -22.58 3.91
N LEU A 183 10.22 -22.17 5.01
CA LEU A 183 9.53 -21.94 6.28
C LEU A 183 9.61 -20.45 6.64
N PHE A 184 8.47 -19.81 6.85
CA PHE A 184 8.44 -18.45 7.38
C PHE A 184 8.26 -18.45 8.89
N MET A 185 9.06 -17.62 9.58
CA MET A 185 9.01 -17.44 11.03
C MET A 185 8.90 -15.95 11.38
N LEU A 186 7.88 -15.60 12.15
CA LEU A 186 7.72 -14.29 12.75
C LEU A 186 8.22 -14.31 14.19
N LEU A 187 9.32 -13.61 14.44
CA LEU A 187 9.88 -13.46 15.77
C LEU A 187 9.14 -12.36 16.53
N GLN A 188 8.71 -12.64 17.74
CA GLN A 188 8.05 -11.68 18.61
C GLN A 188 8.79 -11.64 19.94
N GLU A 189 9.28 -10.47 20.30
CA GLU A 189 9.98 -10.28 21.58
C GLU A 189 9.12 -10.77 22.75
N GLY A 190 9.68 -11.62 23.60
CA GLY A 190 8.99 -12.21 24.76
C GLY A 190 7.88 -13.21 24.46
N ARG A 191 7.59 -13.54 23.19
CA ARG A 191 6.54 -14.49 22.80
C ARG A 191 7.02 -15.67 21.95
N GLY A 192 8.33 -15.71 21.66
CA GLY A 192 8.94 -16.74 20.81
C GLY A 192 8.59 -16.58 19.32
N ALA A 193 8.88 -17.62 18.54
CA ALA A 193 8.67 -17.65 17.11
C ALA A 193 7.29 -18.20 16.75
N ARG A 194 6.63 -17.56 15.78
CA ARG A 194 5.40 -18.07 15.17
C ARG A 194 5.65 -18.39 13.71
N VAL A 195 5.28 -19.57 13.30
CA VAL A 195 5.38 -20.03 11.91
C VAL A 195 4.14 -19.58 11.14
N GLY A 196 4.34 -19.00 9.97
CA GLY A 196 3.26 -18.56 9.06
C GLY A 196 2.95 -19.64 8.04
N GLY A 197 1.72 -20.16 8.10
CA GLY A 197 1.18 -21.13 7.16
C GLY A 197 0.34 -20.50 6.05
N LYS A 198 -0.57 -21.30 5.50
CA LYS A 198 -1.46 -20.91 4.39
C LYS A 198 -2.28 -19.65 4.71
N GLY A 199 -2.53 -18.85 3.69
CA GLY A 199 -3.33 -17.63 3.77
C GLY A 199 -2.63 -16.47 4.48
N THR A 200 -1.35 -16.57 4.86
CA THR A 200 -0.56 -15.46 5.37
C THR A 200 0.09 -14.67 4.23
N ALA A 201 0.49 -13.42 4.49
CA ALA A 201 1.25 -12.63 3.51
C ALA A 201 2.57 -13.33 3.11
N ALA A 202 3.23 -13.98 4.05
CA ALA A 202 4.43 -14.78 3.77
C ALA A 202 4.14 -15.95 2.82
N ASP A 203 3.01 -16.62 2.97
CA ASP A 203 2.57 -17.67 2.05
C ASP A 203 2.41 -17.15 0.62
N THR A 204 1.80 -15.96 0.46
CA THR A 204 1.68 -15.29 -0.84
C THR A 204 3.05 -14.96 -1.44
N ILE A 205 3.98 -14.43 -0.64
CA ILE A 205 5.35 -14.09 -1.09
C ILE A 205 6.10 -15.34 -1.54
N ILE A 206 6.04 -16.40 -0.74
CA ILE A 206 6.68 -17.70 -1.05
C ILE A 206 6.12 -18.29 -2.35
N ALA A 207 4.81 -18.26 -2.52
CA ALA A 207 4.14 -18.74 -3.73
C ALA A 207 4.53 -17.93 -4.97
N LEU A 208 4.57 -16.60 -4.88
CA LEU A 208 5.02 -15.72 -5.96
C LEU A 208 6.47 -15.97 -6.36
N ALA A 209 7.34 -16.27 -5.40
CA ALA A 209 8.73 -16.63 -5.66
C ALA A 209 8.91 -18.02 -6.28
N GLY A 210 7.83 -18.80 -6.48
CA GLY A 210 7.89 -20.13 -7.08
C GLY A 210 8.29 -21.25 -6.11
N ALA A 211 8.27 -20.98 -4.81
CA ALA A 211 8.65 -21.93 -3.77
C ALA A 211 7.44 -22.53 -3.06
N LYS A 212 7.67 -23.53 -2.21
CA LYS A 212 6.64 -24.19 -1.40
C LYS A 212 6.72 -23.75 0.05
N ASN A 213 5.64 -23.15 0.58
CA ASN A 213 5.49 -23.01 2.02
C ASN A 213 5.19 -24.40 2.64
N ILE A 214 6.08 -24.86 3.51
CA ILE A 214 5.97 -26.21 4.10
C ILE A 214 5.11 -26.24 5.37
N ALA A 215 4.68 -25.09 5.88
CA ALA A 215 3.77 -24.98 7.01
C ALA A 215 2.33 -25.28 6.55
N ASP A 216 1.93 -26.55 6.60
CA ASP A 216 0.65 -27.06 6.11
C ASP A 216 -0.50 -26.84 7.12
N PHE A 217 -0.75 -25.55 7.48
CA PHE A 217 -1.87 -25.14 8.33
C PHE A 217 -2.26 -23.70 8.01
N GLU A 218 -3.46 -23.29 8.38
CA GLU A 218 -3.95 -21.93 8.18
C GLU A 218 -3.41 -20.95 9.25
N GLY A 219 -3.02 -19.75 8.80
CA GLY A 219 -2.60 -18.64 9.65
C GLY A 219 -1.28 -18.87 10.37
N TYR A 220 -1.18 -18.41 11.61
CA TYR A 220 0.05 -18.46 12.40
C TYR A 220 -0.07 -19.43 13.56
N LYS A 221 0.91 -20.36 13.73
CA LYS A 221 1.02 -21.27 14.86
C LYS A 221 2.43 -21.26 15.46
N SER A 222 2.54 -21.49 16.76
CA SER A 222 3.83 -21.76 17.40
C SER A 222 4.19 -23.21 17.17
N LEU A 223 5.42 -23.45 16.74
CA LEU A 223 6.00 -24.81 16.61
C LEU A 223 7.20 -24.92 17.53
N SER A 224 7.43 -26.15 18.05
CA SER A 224 8.68 -26.43 18.78
C SER A 224 9.86 -26.55 17.81
N GLN A 225 11.09 -26.48 18.33
CA GLN A 225 12.30 -26.64 17.52
C GLN A 225 12.34 -28.01 16.84
N GLU A 226 11.89 -29.04 17.54
CA GLU A 226 11.78 -30.42 17.01
C GLU A 226 10.77 -30.50 15.87
N GLY A 227 9.62 -29.79 16.03
CA GLY A 227 8.62 -29.69 14.99
C GLY A 227 9.16 -29.02 13.74
N ILE A 228 9.91 -27.91 13.88
CA ILE A 228 10.57 -27.23 12.76
C ILE A 228 11.66 -28.12 12.15
N LEU A 229 12.50 -28.76 12.97
CA LEU A 229 13.52 -29.66 12.49
C LEU A 229 12.91 -30.81 11.65
N SER A 230 11.76 -31.35 12.03
CA SER A 230 11.10 -32.44 11.29
C SER A 230 10.59 -31.98 9.91
N LEU A 231 10.31 -30.70 9.70
CA LEU A 231 9.89 -30.18 8.41
C LEU A 231 11.02 -30.05 7.39
N GLN A 232 12.28 -30.04 7.86
CA GLN A 232 13.48 -29.94 7.01
C GLN A 232 13.39 -28.82 5.96
N PRO A 233 13.27 -27.53 6.36
CA PRO A 233 13.24 -26.42 5.44
C PRO A 233 14.57 -26.27 4.70
N ASP A 234 14.51 -25.93 3.40
CA ASP A 234 15.69 -25.58 2.59
C ASP A 234 16.08 -24.12 2.81
N VAL A 235 15.10 -23.25 3.07
CA VAL A 235 15.28 -21.83 3.44
C VAL A 235 14.37 -21.48 4.61
N ILE A 236 14.87 -20.67 5.54
CA ILE A 236 14.08 -20.04 6.61
C ILE A 236 14.00 -18.53 6.32
N LEU A 237 12.78 -18.02 6.19
CA LEU A 237 12.50 -16.59 6.12
C LEU A 237 12.12 -16.07 7.50
N LEU A 238 12.81 -15.04 7.97
CA LEU A 238 12.58 -14.42 9.27
C LEU A 238 12.01 -13.01 9.10
N SER A 239 11.04 -12.67 9.92
CA SER A 239 10.66 -11.27 10.13
C SER A 239 10.56 -10.98 11.61
N THR A 240 10.96 -9.76 12.00
CA THR A 240 10.84 -9.28 13.37
C THR A 240 9.76 -8.21 13.45
N ARG A 241 9.02 -8.18 14.55
CA ARG A 241 7.98 -7.16 14.78
C ARG A 241 8.52 -5.95 15.55
N SER A 242 9.83 -5.83 15.70
CA SER A 242 10.45 -4.73 16.43
C SER A 242 10.54 -3.50 15.53
N GLU A 243 9.89 -2.39 15.94
CA GLU A 243 10.00 -1.08 15.27
C GLU A 243 11.31 -0.37 15.62
N GLN A 244 12.09 -0.88 16.57
CA GLN A 244 13.25 -0.19 17.18
C GLN A 244 14.59 -0.93 17.00
N SER A 245 14.63 -2.05 16.28
CA SER A 245 15.91 -2.71 16.02
C SER A 245 16.62 -2.01 14.87
N ASP A 246 17.89 -1.64 15.10
CA ASP A 246 18.81 -1.30 14.02
C ASP A 246 18.74 -2.38 12.93
N PRO A 247 18.83 -2.01 11.64
CA PRO A 247 18.80 -2.97 10.55
C PRO A 247 19.94 -3.98 10.75
N GLN A 248 19.56 -5.18 11.19
CA GLN A 248 20.51 -6.30 11.31
C GLN A 248 20.73 -6.92 9.94
N THR A 249 21.95 -7.36 9.68
CA THR A 249 22.21 -8.16 8.50
C THR A 249 21.55 -9.54 8.62
N ASP A 250 21.31 -10.20 7.50
CA ASP A 250 20.78 -11.57 7.49
C ASP A 250 21.64 -12.50 8.34
N GLU A 251 22.97 -12.33 8.27
CA GLU A 251 23.92 -13.14 9.06
C GLU A 251 23.74 -12.92 10.58
N GLN A 252 23.61 -11.67 11.03
CA GLN A 252 23.41 -11.37 12.47
C GLN A 252 22.08 -11.95 12.96
N THR A 253 21.02 -11.83 12.14
CA THR A 253 19.70 -12.36 12.47
C THR A 253 19.70 -13.89 12.48
N ALA A 254 20.39 -14.52 11.53
CA ALA A 254 20.57 -15.96 11.49
C ALA A 254 21.33 -16.48 12.72
N GLN A 255 22.43 -15.83 13.12
CA GLN A 255 23.20 -16.19 14.29
C GLN A 255 22.36 -16.06 15.58
N ALA A 256 21.57 -14.98 15.71
CA ALA A 256 20.68 -14.79 16.86
C ALA A 256 19.62 -15.90 16.92
N LEU A 257 18.99 -16.24 15.79
CA LEU A 257 18.02 -17.34 15.72
C LEU A 257 18.63 -18.67 16.12
N LEU A 258 19.79 -19.04 15.55
CA LEU A 258 20.45 -20.32 15.85
C LEU A 258 20.96 -20.42 17.30
N LYS A 259 21.26 -19.29 17.94
CA LYS A 259 21.57 -19.23 19.36
C LYS A 259 20.33 -19.49 20.22
N GLU A 260 19.18 -18.94 19.85
CA GLU A 260 17.90 -19.11 20.56
C GLU A 260 17.27 -20.50 20.28
N MET A 261 17.43 -20.99 19.05
CA MET A 261 16.84 -22.24 18.57
C MET A 261 17.91 -23.17 17.96
N PRO A 262 18.78 -23.81 18.79
CA PRO A 262 19.95 -24.53 18.30
C PRO A 262 19.64 -25.73 17.39
N LEU A 263 18.49 -26.37 17.54
CA LEU A 263 18.10 -27.49 16.68
C LEU A 263 17.94 -27.09 15.21
N LEU A 264 17.69 -25.81 14.92
CA LEU A 264 17.54 -25.33 13.54
C LEU A 264 18.87 -25.42 12.76
N ALA A 265 20.02 -25.42 13.44
CA ALA A 265 21.32 -25.64 12.81
C ALA A 265 21.41 -27.02 12.11
N HIS A 266 20.54 -27.96 12.45
CA HIS A 266 20.51 -29.32 11.84
C HIS A 266 19.54 -29.42 10.66
N THR A 267 18.77 -28.35 10.34
CA THR A 267 17.96 -28.26 9.11
C THR A 267 18.86 -28.03 7.89
N PRO A 268 18.41 -28.31 6.66
CA PRO A 268 19.12 -27.88 5.45
C PRO A 268 19.39 -26.36 5.45
N ALA A 269 18.41 -25.56 5.81
CA ALA A 269 18.56 -24.09 5.91
C ALA A 269 19.68 -23.67 6.88
N GLY A 270 19.71 -24.29 8.09
CA GLY A 270 20.73 -23.96 9.09
C GLY A 270 22.14 -24.42 8.68
N LYS A 271 22.27 -25.61 8.07
CA LYS A 271 23.56 -26.15 7.60
C LYS A 271 24.17 -25.31 6.46
N ASN A 272 23.34 -24.81 5.56
CA ASN A 272 23.76 -24.12 4.36
C ASN A 272 23.78 -22.59 4.54
N GLY A 273 23.36 -22.07 5.71
CA GLY A 273 23.26 -20.64 5.96
C GLY A 273 22.11 -19.95 5.20
N HIS A 274 21.10 -20.70 4.78
CA HIS A 274 19.96 -20.18 4.04
C HIS A 274 18.87 -19.64 4.98
N ILE A 275 19.26 -18.68 5.80
CA ILE A 275 18.36 -17.95 6.72
C ILE A 275 18.38 -16.50 6.30
N GLN A 276 17.23 -15.96 5.89
CA GLN A 276 17.08 -14.62 5.29
C GLN A 276 16.07 -13.82 6.06
N THR A 277 16.23 -12.50 6.05
CA THR A 277 15.25 -11.59 6.65
C THR A 277 14.20 -11.17 5.61
N LEU A 278 12.96 -11.08 6.05
CA LEU A 278 11.84 -10.53 5.30
C LEU A 278 11.40 -9.23 5.96
N ALA A 279 11.47 -8.14 5.22
CA ALA A 279 11.10 -6.83 5.72
C ALA A 279 9.65 -6.83 6.25
N PRO A 280 9.38 -6.30 7.46
CA PRO A 280 8.04 -6.30 8.04
C PRO A 280 6.97 -5.66 7.14
N GLN A 281 7.35 -4.67 6.34
CA GLN A 281 6.47 -3.98 5.40
C GLN A 281 5.84 -4.94 4.39
N ALA A 282 6.59 -5.93 3.90
CA ALA A 282 6.12 -6.91 2.93
C ALA A 282 4.98 -7.81 3.47
N LEU A 283 4.83 -7.86 4.80
CA LEU A 283 3.80 -8.66 5.48
C LEU A 283 2.52 -7.87 5.80
N LEU A 284 2.53 -6.56 5.54
CA LEU A 284 1.45 -5.65 5.90
C LEU A 284 0.69 -5.22 4.64
N GLY A 285 -0.58 -5.55 4.53
CA GLY A 285 -1.42 -5.08 3.42
C GLY A 285 -1.74 -6.10 2.33
N GLY A 286 -1.34 -7.35 2.49
CA GLY A 286 -1.57 -8.40 1.48
C GLY A 286 -0.62 -8.29 0.30
N LEU A 287 -1.09 -8.61 -0.91
CA LEU A 287 -0.32 -8.43 -2.14
C LEU A 287 -0.19 -6.92 -2.43
N GLY A 288 0.99 -6.37 -2.13
CA GLY A 288 1.38 -4.98 -2.34
C GLY A 288 2.72 -4.87 -3.04
N ILE A 289 3.21 -3.65 -3.20
CA ILE A 289 4.49 -3.37 -3.88
C ILE A 289 5.66 -4.00 -3.12
N SER A 290 5.68 -3.85 -1.77
CA SER A 290 6.71 -4.46 -0.92
C SER A 290 6.64 -5.98 -0.93
N ALA A 291 5.45 -6.58 -1.00
CA ALA A 291 5.31 -8.03 -1.09
C ALA A 291 5.84 -8.58 -2.42
N ILE A 292 5.58 -7.88 -3.53
CA ILE A 292 6.13 -8.23 -4.87
C ILE A 292 7.65 -8.11 -4.84
N GLY A 293 8.21 -7.02 -4.29
CA GLY A 293 9.67 -6.85 -4.14
C GLY A 293 10.31 -7.97 -3.33
N ALA A 294 9.71 -8.33 -2.20
CA ALA A 294 10.20 -9.44 -1.38
C ALA A 294 10.16 -10.80 -2.11
N ALA A 295 9.15 -11.01 -2.96
CA ALA A 295 9.09 -12.23 -3.79
C ALA A 295 10.17 -12.24 -4.88
N GLU A 296 10.49 -11.08 -5.47
CA GLU A 296 11.59 -10.94 -6.45
C GLU A 296 12.94 -11.25 -5.80
N ASP A 297 13.21 -10.71 -4.62
CA ASP A 297 14.45 -10.95 -3.88
C ASP A 297 14.59 -12.44 -3.50
N LEU A 298 13.52 -13.05 -3.02
CA LEU A 298 13.49 -14.48 -2.70
C LEU A 298 13.73 -15.34 -3.95
N ALA A 299 13.02 -15.07 -5.05
CA ALA A 299 13.18 -15.82 -6.30
C ALA A 299 14.61 -15.72 -6.85
N ALA A 300 15.20 -14.51 -6.81
CA ALA A 300 16.59 -14.30 -7.24
C ALA A 300 17.59 -15.09 -6.39
N THR A 301 17.34 -15.24 -5.08
CA THR A 301 18.19 -16.03 -4.18
C THR A 301 18.05 -17.52 -4.47
N LEU A 302 16.83 -18.02 -4.67
CA LEU A 302 16.58 -19.42 -4.98
C LEU A 302 17.29 -19.86 -6.28
N LEU A 303 17.26 -19.01 -7.31
CA LEU A 303 17.95 -19.29 -8.58
C LEU A 303 19.48 -19.33 -8.46
N LYS A 304 20.08 -18.61 -7.50
CA LYS A 304 21.54 -18.64 -7.25
C LYS A 304 22.01 -19.86 -6.47
N GLN A 305 21.14 -20.44 -5.65
CA GLN A 305 21.47 -21.61 -4.82
C GLN A 305 21.60 -22.90 -5.64
N ASP A 306 21.10 -22.90 -6.87
CA ASP A 306 21.09 -24.06 -7.78
C ASP A 306 22.23 -24.02 -8.81
N GLN A 307 23.14 -23.03 -8.76
CA GLN A 307 24.32 -22.90 -9.62
C GLN A 307 25.60 -23.33 -8.86
#